data_296a67f5d4b14430f6776c8d3a4c073c
#
_entry.id   296a67f5d4b14430f6776c8d3a4c073c
#
_cell.length_a   1.000
_cell.length_b   1.000
_cell.length_c   1.000
_cell.angle_alpha   90.00
_cell.angle_beta   90.00
_cell.angle_gamma   90.00
#
_symmetry.space_group_name_H-M   'P 1'
#
loop_
_entity.id
_entity.type
_entity.pdbx_description
1 polymer ?
#
loop_
_entity_poly.entity_id
_entity_poly.type
_entity_poly.pdbx_seq_one_letter_code
_entity_poly.pdbx_strand_id
1 'polypeptide(L)'
;PLTDLPNRLLFTDRAQQALTSAQAQKRGCALLMVDLDHFKMINDSLGHTIGDHMLKAVAERLAAMFGPGITLARLGGDEFAVLAESCPQLVQAAALAQRIIDGLKEPFLIDEHQLFINTSIGISLFPGDALSAEQLLRNADSALFKAKSAGRNGYALYTEELTAHAQQRVELAFELRRALEQQQLRVYYQPVHDMPTSLSIIHI
;
A
#
# COMPACT_ATOMS: atom_id res chain seq x y z
N PRO A 1 2.95 -2.03 -22.79
CA PRO A 1 2.65 -1.60 -21.42
C PRO A 1 3.03 -0.13 -21.24
N LEU A 2 2.27 0.65 -20.47
CA LEU A 2 2.47 2.10 -20.33
C LEU A 2 3.88 2.48 -19.81
N THR A 3 4.42 1.66 -18.88
CA THR A 3 5.66 1.95 -18.14
C THR A 3 6.82 1.01 -18.48
N ASP A 4 6.65 0.11 -19.42
CA ASP A 4 7.59 -0.97 -19.80
C ASP A 4 8.09 -1.86 -18.65
N LEU A 5 7.50 -1.72 -17.47
CA LEU A 5 7.75 -2.59 -16.32
C LEU A 5 7.01 -3.92 -16.44
N PRO A 6 7.51 -4.99 -15.80
CA PRO A 6 6.77 -6.23 -15.60
C PRO A 6 5.37 -5.99 -15.09
N ASN A 7 4.39 -6.72 -15.63
CA ASN A 7 3.03 -6.75 -15.12
C ASN A 7 2.91 -7.72 -13.92
N ARG A 8 1.71 -7.80 -13.34
CA ARG A 8 1.42 -8.68 -12.19
C ARG A 8 1.82 -10.14 -12.45
N LEU A 9 1.49 -10.68 -13.62
CA LEU A 9 1.77 -12.08 -13.96
C LEU A 9 3.29 -12.35 -13.97
N LEU A 10 4.04 -11.55 -14.71
CA LEU A 10 5.49 -11.68 -14.82
C LEU A 10 6.19 -11.42 -13.48
N PHE A 11 5.67 -10.46 -12.70
CA PHE A 11 6.21 -10.19 -11.36
C PHE A 11 6.01 -11.38 -10.42
N THR A 12 4.82 -11.98 -10.38
CA THR A 12 4.53 -13.15 -9.53
C THR A 12 5.43 -14.33 -9.88
N ASP A 13 5.64 -14.60 -11.19
CA ASP A 13 6.54 -15.66 -11.63
C ASP A 13 7.99 -15.39 -11.19
N ARG A 14 8.51 -14.18 -11.42
CA ARG A 14 9.86 -13.79 -10.97
C ARG A 14 10.00 -13.86 -9.45
N ALA A 15 8.99 -13.41 -8.72
CA ALA A 15 8.98 -13.50 -7.27
C ALA A 15 9.05 -14.95 -6.81
N GLN A 16 8.26 -15.86 -7.40
CA GLN A 16 8.30 -17.28 -7.04
C GLN A 16 9.67 -17.91 -7.32
N GLN A 17 10.32 -17.58 -8.43
CA GLN A 17 11.67 -18.02 -8.76
C GLN A 17 12.70 -17.51 -7.74
N ALA A 18 12.62 -16.21 -7.40
CA ALA A 18 13.50 -15.60 -6.39
C ALA A 18 13.34 -16.25 -5.02
N LEU A 19 12.09 -16.54 -4.58
CA LEU A 19 11.85 -17.23 -3.31
C LEU A 19 12.42 -18.65 -3.30
N THR A 20 12.28 -19.38 -4.39
CA THR A 20 12.84 -20.73 -4.53
C THR A 20 14.36 -20.69 -4.40
N SER A 21 15.02 -19.73 -5.06
CA SER A 21 16.45 -19.50 -4.95
C SER A 21 16.87 -19.08 -3.54
N ALA A 22 16.14 -18.17 -2.93
CA ALA A 22 16.38 -17.66 -1.58
C ALA A 22 16.29 -18.79 -0.54
N GLN A 23 15.29 -19.66 -0.67
CA GLN A 23 15.11 -20.82 0.20
C GLN A 23 16.30 -21.79 0.10
N ALA A 24 16.74 -22.11 -1.13
CA ALA A 24 17.89 -22.97 -1.35
C ALA A 24 19.20 -22.39 -0.76
N GLN A 25 19.33 -21.07 -0.78
CA GLN A 25 20.50 -20.34 -0.28
C GLN A 25 20.36 -19.88 1.18
N LYS A 26 19.25 -20.20 1.85
CA LYS A 26 18.91 -19.73 3.21
C LYS A 26 18.99 -18.21 3.35
N ARG A 27 18.51 -17.48 2.33
CA ARG A 27 18.44 -16.01 2.31
C ARG A 27 17.00 -15.55 2.51
N GLY A 28 16.85 -14.31 2.94
CA GLY A 28 15.55 -13.64 3.02
C GLY A 28 15.33 -12.71 1.83
N CYS A 29 14.05 -12.50 1.51
CA CYS A 29 13.59 -11.52 0.54
C CYS A 29 12.60 -10.59 1.19
N ALA A 30 12.47 -9.35 0.68
CA ALA A 30 11.42 -8.43 1.06
C ALA A 30 10.57 -8.07 -0.16
N LEU A 31 9.26 -8.09 0.00
CA LEU A 31 8.31 -7.59 -0.98
C LEU A 31 7.65 -6.33 -0.44
N LEU A 32 7.70 -5.26 -1.25
CA LEU A 32 7.09 -3.98 -0.94
C LEU A 32 5.99 -3.71 -1.96
N MET A 33 4.76 -3.52 -1.49
CA MET A 33 3.65 -2.98 -2.28
C MET A 33 3.65 -1.48 -2.12
N VAL A 34 3.70 -0.77 -3.23
CA VAL A 34 3.82 0.69 -3.30
C VAL A 34 2.60 1.25 -4.02
N ASP A 35 1.93 2.21 -3.43
CA ASP A 35 0.74 2.84 -3.99
C ASP A 35 0.89 4.37 -3.94
N LEU A 36 0.51 5.03 -5.02
CA LEU A 36 0.58 6.48 -5.13
C LEU A 36 -0.65 7.12 -4.49
N ASP A 37 -0.44 7.77 -3.36
CA ASP A 37 -1.53 8.38 -2.59
C ASP A 37 -2.25 9.46 -3.41
N HIS A 38 -3.59 9.34 -3.47
CA HIS A 38 -4.45 10.29 -4.17
C HIS A 38 -4.20 10.45 -5.69
N PHE A 39 -3.57 9.47 -6.35
CA PHE A 39 -3.32 9.51 -7.79
C PHE A 39 -4.59 9.73 -8.62
N LYS A 40 -5.72 9.16 -8.18
CA LYS A 40 -7.02 9.41 -8.81
C LYS A 40 -7.36 10.91 -8.90
N MET A 41 -6.99 11.71 -7.91
CA MET A 41 -7.24 13.17 -7.92
C MET A 41 -6.47 13.86 -9.05
N ILE A 42 -5.26 13.40 -9.38
CA ILE A 42 -4.48 13.90 -10.53
C ILE A 42 -5.24 13.62 -11.83
N ASN A 43 -5.73 12.37 -12.02
CA ASN A 43 -6.53 12.02 -13.18
C ASN A 43 -7.81 12.83 -13.30
N ASP A 44 -8.55 12.97 -12.19
CA ASP A 44 -9.82 13.67 -12.15
C ASP A 44 -9.66 15.19 -12.40
N SER A 45 -8.52 15.77 -12.01
CA SER A 45 -8.25 17.21 -12.12
C SER A 45 -7.53 17.61 -13.41
N LEU A 46 -6.58 16.81 -13.91
CA LEU A 46 -5.68 17.14 -15.01
C LEU A 46 -5.82 16.20 -16.22
N GLY A 47 -6.68 15.18 -16.10
CA GLY A 47 -6.95 14.22 -17.17
C GLY A 47 -5.98 13.03 -17.16
N HIS A 48 -6.43 11.93 -17.80
CA HIS A 48 -5.70 10.68 -17.85
C HIS A 48 -4.35 10.75 -18.57
N THR A 49 -4.19 11.67 -19.53
CA THR A 49 -2.91 11.85 -20.23
C THR A 49 -1.80 12.30 -19.29
N ILE A 50 -2.09 13.29 -18.42
CA ILE A 50 -1.15 13.74 -17.40
C ILE A 50 -0.89 12.65 -16.37
N GLY A 51 -1.92 11.90 -15.97
CA GLY A 51 -1.76 10.73 -15.10
C GLY A 51 -0.86 9.65 -15.71
N ASP A 52 -0.99 9.38 -16.99
CA ASP A 52 -0.14 8.43 -17.70
C ASP A 52 1.33 8.90 -17.77
N HIS A 53 1.57 10.19 -18.03
CA HIS A 53 2.91 10.77 -17.98
C HIS A 53 3.50 10.69 -16.57
N MET A 54 2.68 10.96 -15.53
CA MET A 54 3.09 10.83 -14.15
C MET A 54 3.49 9.39 -13.79
N LEU A 55 2.72 8.38 -14.22
CA LEU A 55 3.05 6.98 -14.00
C LEU A 55 4.35 6.56 -14.66
N LYS A 56 4.64 7.06 -15.87
CA LYS A 56 5.93 6.85 -16.54
C LYS A 56 7.08 7.47 -15.76
N ALA A 57 6.93 8.73 -15.36
CA ALA A 57 7.95 9.44 -14.60
C ALA A 57 8.23 8.77 -13.23
N VAL A 58 7.19 8.28 -12.55
CA VAL A 58 7.33 7.50 -11.31
C VAL A 58 8.09 6.19 -11.58
N ALA A 59 7.71 5.45 -12.63
CA ALA A 59 8.37 4.20 -13.02
C ALA A 59 9.87 4.40 -13.31
N GLU A 60 10.21 5.43 -14.07
CA GLU A 60 11.59 5.80 -14.40
C GLU A 60 12.38 6.19 -13.14
N ARG A 61 11.80 7.03 -12.26
CA ARG A 61 12.44 7.44 -11.00
C ARG A 61 12.68 6.25 -10.08
N LEU A 62 11.69 5.37 -9.92
CA LEU A 62 11.86 4.14 -9.14
C LEU A 62 12.93 3.24 -9.74
N ALA A 63 12.92 3.02 -11.05
CA ALA A 63 13.91 2.19 -11.73
C ALA A 63 15.34 2.73 -11.55
N ALA A 64 15.53 4.04 -11.59
CA ALA A 64 16.82 4.69 -11.39
C ALA A 64 17.37 4.55 -9.95
N MET A 65 16.47 4.32 -8.98
CA MET A 65 16.86 4.13 -7.57
C MET A 65 17.39 2.73 -7.28
N PHE A 66 17.13 1.74 -8.16
CA PHE A 66 17.40 0.35 -7.87
C PHE A 66 18.56 -0.18 -8.70
N GLY A 67 19.36 -1.03 -8.06
CA GLY A 67 20.44 -1.79 -8.67
C GLY A 67 20.06 -3.27 -8.87
N PRO A 68 21.07 -4.10 -9.20
CA PRO A 68 20.90 -5.55 -9.33
C PRO A 68 20.28 -6.18 -8.06
N GLY A 69 19.47 -7.21 -8.24
CA GLY A 69 18.82 -7.91 -7.13
C GLY A 69 17.52 -7.26 -6.64
N ILE A 70 17.03 -6.23 -7.36
CA ILE A 70 15.69 -5.65 -7.12
C ILE A 70 14.87 -5.78 -8.39
N THR A 71 13.72 -6.40 -8.28
CA THR A 71 12.70 -6.47 -9.34
C THR A 71 11.62 -5.45 -9.06
N LEU A 72 11.44 -4.48 -10.00
CA LEU A 72 10.36 -3.50 -9.98
C LEU A 72 9.29 -3.93 -10.99
N ALA A 73 8.02 -3.76 -10.62
CA ALA A 73 6.86 -4.03 -11.48
C ALA A 73 5.76 -3.00 -11.27
N ARG A 74 4.88 -2.84 -12.24
CA ARG A 74 3.60 -2.15 -12.09
C ARG A 74 2.47 -3.16 -12.18
N LEU A 75 1.70 -3.29 -11.11
CA LEU A 75 0.68 -4.33 -10.98
C LEU A 75 -0.66 -3.92 -11.61
N GLY A 76 -0.91 -2.62 -11.71
CA GLY A 76 -2.10 -2.02 -12.31
C GLY A 76 -2.39 -0.66 -11.69
N GLY A 77 -3.13 0.21 -12.39
CA GLY A 77 -3.48 1.54 -11.87
C GLY A 77 -2.26 2.32 -11.36
N ASP A 78 -2.28 2.67 -10.09
CA ASP A 78 -1.25 3.39 -9.32
C ASP A 78 -0.40 2.48 -8.41
N GLU A 79 -0.54 1.15 -8.58
CA GLU A 79 0.15 0.16 -7.76
C GLU A 79 1.45 -0.32 -8.41
N PHE A 80 2.56 -0.23 -7.66
CA PHE A 80 3.85 -0.81 -8.00
C PHE A 80 4.24 -1.86 -6.98
N ALA A 81 5.11 -2.79 -7.38
CA ALA A 81 5.68 -3.79 -6.51
C ALA A 81 7.20 -3.82 -6.66
N VAL A 82 7.88 -3.97 -5.54
CA VAL A 82 9.33 -4.07 -5.44
C VAL A 82 9.68 -5.34 -4.71
N LEU A 83 10.48 -6.22 -5.32
CA LEU A 83 11.04 -7.40 -4.68
C LEU A 83 12.54 -7.21 -4.51
N ALA A 84 13.03 -7.26 -3.27
CA ALA A 84 14.44 -7.24 -2.93
C ALA A 84 14.90 -8.66 -2.58
N GLU A 85 15.73 -9.25 -3.45
CA GLU A 85 16.11 -10.68 -3.40
C GLU A 85 17.12 -11.03 -2.31
N SER A 86 17.80 -10.04 -1.72
CA SER A 86 18.79 -10.24 -0.67
C SER A 86 18.53 -9.26 0.48
N CYS A 87 17.34 -9.34 1.05
CA CYS A 87 16.88 -8.46 2.12
C CYS A 87 16.36 -9.29 3.31
N PRO A 88 17.27 -9.94 4.08
CA PRO A 88 16.87 -10.85 5.14
C PRO A 88 16.39 -10.15 6.41
N GLN A 89 16.61 -8.83 6.53
CA GLN A 89 16.35 -8.10 7.76
C GLN A 89 15.29 -7.01 7.57
N LEU A 90 14.40 -6.92 8.52
CA LEU A 90 13.34 -5.92 8.59
C LEU A 90 13.87 -4.49 8.45
N VAL A 91 15.02 -4.18 9.07
CA VAL A 91 15.64 -2.86 9.01
C VAL A 91 16.03 -2.48 7.57
N GLN A 92 16.50 -3.44 6.78
CA GLN A 92 16.86 -3.21 5.37
C GLN A 92 15.62 -2.95 4.51
N ALA A 93 14.55 -3.71 4.73
CA ALA A 93 13.27 -3.51 4.03
C ALA A 93 12.66 -2.15 4.39
N ALA A 94 12.69 -1.76 5.66
CA ALA A 94 12.23 -0.45 6.13
C ALA A 94 13.06 0.70 5.54
N ALA A 95 14.40 0.55 5.49
CA ALA A 95 15.28 1.53 4.87
C ALA A 95 15.02 1.67 3.36
N LEU A 96 14.72 0.56 2.67
CA LEU A 96 14.33 0.59 1.26
C LEU A 96 13.00 1.31 1.06
N ALA A 97 12.00 1.04 1.90
CA ALA A 97 10.72 1.73 1.86
C ALA A 97 10.88 3.24 2.11
N GLN A 98 11.67 3.63 3.12
CA GLN A 98 11.92 5.04 3.40
C GLN A 98 12.61 5.73 2.22
N ARG A 99 13.60 5.07 1.59
CA ARG A 99 14.27 5.60 0.39
C ARG A 99 13.30 5.81 -0.77
N ILE A 100 12.34 4.90 -0.98
CA ILE A 100 11.29 5.06 -2.00
C ILE A 100 10.41 6.27 -1.67
N ILE A 101 9.94 6.39 -0.43
CA ILE A 101 9.11 7.51 0.01
C ILE A 101 9.84 8.85 -0.21
N ASP A 102 11.09 8.94 0.23
CA ASP A 102 11.86 10.18 0.12
C ASP A 102 12.17 10.52 -1.35
N GLY A 103 12.45 9.52 -2.18
CA GLY A 103 12.70 9.73 -3.61
C GLY A 103 11.46 10.16 -4.40
N LEU A 104 10.27 9.76 -3.96
CA LEU A 104 9.02 10.17 -4.61
C LEU A 104 8.46 11.50 -4.09
N LYS A 105 8.95 12.02 -2.97
CA LYS A 105 8.58 13.36 -2.46
C LYS A 105 9.06 14.50 -3.36
N GLU A 106 10.16 14.31 -4.07
CA GLU A 106 10.66 15.31 -5.00
C GLU A 106 9.65 15.55 -6.11
N PRO A 107 9.40 16.81 -6.49
CA PRO A 107 8.39 17.14 -7.48
C PRO A 107 8.66 16.47 -8.83
N PHE A 108 7.59 16.20 -9.55
CA PHE A 108 7.62 15.74 -10.92
C PHE A 108 7.25 16.88 -11.85
N LEU A 109 8.09 17.14 -12.84
CA LEU A 109 7.79 18.05 -13.93
C LEU A 109 7.12 17.25 -15.04
N ILE A 110 5.82 17.41 -15.18
CA ILE A 110 5.01 16.75 -16.19
C ILE A 110 4.40 17.82 -17.08
N ASP A 111 4.87 17.91 -18.32
CA ASP A 111 4.56 18.99 -19.25
C ASP A 111 4.83 20.36 -18.59
N GLU A 112 3.82 21.20 -18.41
CA GLU A 112 3.94 22.53 -17.76
C GLU A 112 3.60 22.49 -16.25
N HIS A 113 3.33 21.29 -15.68
CA HIS A 113 2.89 21.12 -14.31
C HIS A 113 3.99 20.62 -13.39
N GLN A 114 4.15 21.24 -12.25
CA GLN A 114 4.94 20.72 -11.14
C GLN A 114 4.01 19.98 -10.18
N LEU A 115 4.11 18.64 -10.16
CA LEU A 115 3.22 17.77 -9.41
C LEU A 115 3.96 17.13 -8.25
N PHE A 116 3.26 17.01 -7.13
CA PHE A 116 3.72 16.32 -5.93
C PHE A 116 2.85 15.10 -5.70
N ILE A 117 3.47 13.98 -5.34
CA ILE A 117 2.75 12.78 -4.98
C ILE A 117 3.41 12.15 -3.76
N ASN A 118 2.57 11.70 -2.84
CA ASN A 118 3.01 10.89 -1.72
C ASN A 118 2.81 9.42 -2.05
N THR A 119 3.41 8.54 -1.26
CA THR A 119 3.26 7.11 -1.44
C THR A 119 3.10 6.39 -0.11
N SER A 120 2.24 5.38 -0.13
CA SER A 120 2.08 4.44 0.97
C SER A 120 2.67 3.10 0.59
N ILE A 121 3.34 2.44 1.54
CA ILE A 121 4.06 1.18 1.29
C ILE A 121 3.68 0.13 2.32
N GLY A 122 3.35 -1.07 1.83
CA GLY A 122 3.21 -2.27 2.65
C GLY A 122 4.37 -3.22 2.45
N ILE A 123 4.90 -3.80 3.51
CA ILE A 123 6.10 -4.65 3.49
C ILE A 123 5.78 -6.02 4.05
N SER A 124 6.21 -7.07 3.34
CA SER A 124 6.18 -8.46 3.78
C SER A 124 7.53 -9.14 3.53
N LEU A 125 7.95 -10.02 4.45
CA LEU A 125 9.25 -10.66 4.45
C LEU A 125 9.15 -12.16 4.23
N PHE A 126 10.07 -12.71 3.41
CA PHE A 126 10.27 -14.13 3.26
C PHE A 126 11.52 -14.56 4.05
N PRO A 127 11.51 -15.69 4.77
CA PRO A 127 10.39 -16.62 4.95
C PRO A 127 9.48 -16.28 6.14
N GLY A 128 9.71 -15.16 6.86
CA GLY A 128 9.05 -14.86 8.12
C GLY A 128 7.53 -14.72 8.01
N ASP A 129 7.06 -14.00 6.98
CA ASP A 129 5.64 -13.67 6.84
C ASP A 129 4.92 -14.59 5.85
N ALA A 130 5.63 -15.25 4.93
CA ALA A 130 5.02 -16.06 3.88
C ALA A 130 6.00 -17.06 3.28
N LEU A 131 5.46 -18.12 2.65
CA LEU A 131 6.24 -19.16 1.97
C LEU A 131 6.03 -19.19 0.45
N SER A 132 5.12 -18.36 -0.09
CA SER A 132 4.86 -18.23 -1.52
C SER A 132 4.76 -16.78 -1.96
N ALA A 133 5.00 -16.51 -3.24
CA ALA A 133 4.91 -15.17 -3.82
C ALA A 133 3.49 -14.58 -3.69
N GLU A 134 2.45 -15.38 -3.90
CA GLU A 134 1.07 -14.95 -3.73
C GLU A 134 0.75 -14.55 -2.29
N GLN A 135 1.25 -15.31 -1.33
CA GLN A 135 1.05 -15.00 0.09
C GLN A 135 1.81 -13.73 0.48
N LEU A 136 3.06 -13.54 0.00
CA LEU A 136 3.82 -12.30 0.21
C LEU A 136 3.09 -11.09 -0.35
N LEU A 137 2.53 -11.19 -1.56
CA LEU A 137 1.74 -10.11 -2.17
C LEU A 137 0.53 -9.76 -1.31
N ARG A 138 -0.26 -10.75 -0.89
CA ARG A 138 -1.44 -10.52 -0.03
C ARG A 138 -1.05 -9.89 1.31
N ASN A 139 0.03 -10.35 1.91
CA ASN A 139 0.49 -9.84 3.20
C ASN A 139 1.02 -8.40 3.08
N ALA A 140 1.76 -8.10 2.03
CA ALA A 140 2.21 -6.74 1.74
C ALA A 140 1.02 -5.80 1.43
N ASP A 141 -0.02 -6.28 0.74
CA ASP A 141 -1.24 -5.51 0.50
C ASP A 141 -2.00 -5.19 1.80
N SER A 142 -2.10 -6.17 2.72
CA SER A 142 -2.67 -5.95 4.05
C SER A 142 -1.89 -4.90 4.85
N ALA A 143 -0.56 -4.92 4.75
CA ALA A 143 0.31 -3.91 5.37
C ALA A 143 0.15 -2.53 4.70
N LEU A 144 0.01 -2.48 3.37
CA LEU A 144 -0.26 -1.25 2.62
C LEU A 144 -1.57 -0.59 3.08
N PHE A 145 -2.61 -1.40 3.27
CA PHE A 145 -3.87 -0.90 3.80
C PHE A 145 -3.71 -0.26 5.19
N LYS A 146 -2.86 -0.85 6.06
CA LYS A 146 -2.52 -0.25 7.36
C LYS A 146 -1.80 1.08 7.20
N ALA A 147 -0.81 1.18 6.30
CA ALA A 147 -0.10 2.43 6.03
C ALA A 147 -1.08 3.54 5.59
N LYS A 148 -2.00 3.22 4.67
CA LYS A 148 -3.06 4.14 4.22
C LYS A 148 -3.99 4.57 5.35
N SER A 149 -4.37 3.64 6.23
CA SER A 149 -5.25 3.91 7.38
C SER A 149 -4.58 4.71 8.49
N ALA A 150 -3.25 4.64 8.61
CA ALA A 150 -2.45 5.35 9.60
C ALA A 150 -2.13 6.81 9.21
N GLY A 151 -2.64 7.29 8.07
CA GLY A 151 -2.44 8.68 7.62
C GLY A 151 -1.72 8.80 6.29
N ARG A 152 -1.41 7.71 5.60
CA ARG A 152 -0.67 7.68 4.32
C ARG A 152 0.76 8.20 4.42
N ASN A 153 1.41 8.41 3.28
CA ASN A 153 2.78 8.95 3.18
C ASN A 153 3.76 8.27 4.14
N GLY A 154 3.77 6.93 4.14
CA GLY A 154 4.57 6.14 5.07
C GLY A 154 4.54 4.67 4.72
N TYR A 155 5.12 3.85 5.56
CA TYR A 155 5.11 2.41 5.37
C TYR A 155 4.59 1.67 6.60
N ALA A 156 4.08 0.46 6.39
CA ALA A 156 3.76 -0.48 7.44
C ALA A 156 4.35 -1.86 7.13
N LEU A 157 4.66 -2.57 8.20
CA LEU A 157 5.11 -3.96 8.14
C LEU A 157 3.91 -4.88 8.31
N TYR A 158 3.94 -5.99 7.59
CA TYR A 158 2.98 -7.05 7.84
C TYR A 158 3.16 -7.62 9.25
N THR A 159 2.05 -7.91 9.90
CA THR A 159 1.97 -8.72 11.13
C THR A 159 0.74 -9.62 11.01
N GLU A 160 0.76 -10.79 11.63
CA GLU A 160 -0.39 -11.71 11.58
C GLU A 160 -1.69 -11.08 12.11
N GLU A 161 -1.58 -10.18 13.07
CA GLU A 161 -2.70 -9.40 13.62
C GLU A 161 -3.41 -8.56 12.53
N LEU A 162 -2.69 -8.09 11.50
CA LEU A 162 -3.28 -7.32 10.41
C LEU A 162 -4.26 -8.13 9.57
N THR A 163 -3.96 -9.40 9.34
CA THR A 163 -4.85 -10.30 8.60
C THR A 163 -6.13 -10.55 9.39
N ALA A 164 -6.00 -10.79 10.71
CA ALA A 164 -7.15 -10.97 11.59
C ALA A 164 -8.03 -9.71 11.63
N HIS A 165 -7.44 -8.52 11.74
CA HIS A 165 -8.17 -7.25 11.70
C HIS A 165 -8.85 -6.98 10.35
N ALA A 166 -8.20 -7.31 9.24
CA ALA A 166 -8.79 -7.15 7.91
C ALA A 166 -10.02 -8.08 7.74
N GLN A 167 -9.91 -9.35 8.15
CA GLN A 167 -11.02 -10.29 8.12
C GLN A 167 -12.17 -9.84 9.02
N GLN A 168 -11.88 -9.43 10.26
CA GLN A 168 -12.88 -8.94 11.19
C GLN A 168 -13.64 -7.71 10.68
N ARG A 169 -12.95 -6.79 9.96
CA ARG A 169 -13.60 -5.62 9.34
C ARG A 169 -14.53 -6.02 8.21
N VAL A 170 -14.17 -7.00 7.39
CA VAL A 170 -15.03 -7.53 6.32
C VAL A 170 -16.26 -8.19 6.93
N GLU A 171 -16.09 -9.04 7.93
CA GLU A 171 -17.21 -9.68 8.65
C GLU A 171 -18.13 -8.63 9.27
N LEU A 172 -17.57 -7.64 9.99
CA LEU A 172 -18.34 -6.56 10.61
C LEU A 172 -19.11 -5.72 9.55
N ALA A 173 -18.51 -5.46 8.39
CA ALA A 173 -19.19 -4.74 7.31
C ALA A 173 -20.37 -5.55 6.76
N PHE A 174 -20.23 -6.87 6.63
CA PHE A 174 -21.32 -7.77 6.24
C PHE A 174 -22.43 -7.82 7.31
N GLU A 175 -22.05 -7.94 8.58
CA GLU A 175 -23.00 -7.96 9.70
C GLU A 175 -23.77 -6.64 9.81
N LEU A 176 -23.10 -5.48 9.67
CA LEU A 176 -23.74 -4.17 9.67
C LEU A 176 -24.72 -4.03 8.53
N ARG A 177 -24.37 -4.46 7.31
CA ARG A 177 -25.29 -4.42 6.18
C ARG A 177 -26.52 -5.28 6.43
N ARG A 178 -26.32 -6.49 6.94
CA ARG A 178 -27.41 -7.40 7.31
C ARG A 178 -28.29 -6.82 8.43
N ALA A 179 -27.68 -6.19 9.43
CA ALA A 179 -28.40 -5.54 10.52
C ALA A 179 -29.24 -4.35 10.05
N LEU A 180 -28.78 -3.60 9.04
CA LEU A 180 -29.55 -2.54 8.38
C LEU A 180 -30.76 -3.12 7.64
N GLU A 181 -30.56 -4.16 6.83
CA GLU A 181 -31.63 -4.84 6.07
C GLU A 181 -32.68 -5.46 7.01
N GLN A 182 -32.27 -5.95 8.17
CA GLN A 182 -33.13 -6.56 9.19
C GLN A 182 -33.68 -5.55 10.22
N GLN A 183 -33.43 -4.24 10.05
CA GLN A 183 -33.88 -3.18 10.95
C GLN A 183 -33.45 -3.41 12.42
N GLN A 184 -32.28 -4.01 12.65
CA GLN A 184 -31.74 -4.31 13.97
C GLN A 184 -31.01 -3.12 14.62
N LEU A 185 -30.72 -2.06 13.88
CA LEU A 185 -30.04 -0.88 14.38
C LEU A 185 -31.05 0.05 15.07
N ARG A 186 -30.65 0.54 16.26
CA ARG A 186 -31.41 1.54 17.02
C ARG A 186 -30.52 2.74 17.30
N VAL A 187 -31.07 3.91 17.12
CA VAL A 187 -30.39 5.16 17.48
C VAL A 187 -30.66 5.46 18.96
N TYR A 188 -29.59 5.65 19.70
CA TYR A 188 -29.65 6.12 21.08
C TYR A 188 -29.03 7.51 21.18
N TYR A 189 -29.69 8.40 21.88
CA TYR A 189 -29.19 9.75 22.13
C TYR A 189 -28.56 9.82 23.51
N GLN A 190 -27.36 10.35 23.60
CA GLN A 190 -26.71 10.62 24.89
C GLN A 190 -26.78 12.12 25.14
N PRO A 191 -27.41 12.58 26.26
CA PRO A 191 -27.44 13.99 26.59
C PRO A 191 -26.04 14.48 26.95
N VAL A 192 -25.64 15.59 26.33
CA VAL A 192 -24.42 16.31 26.72
C VAL A 192 -24.86 17.49 27.59
N HIS A 193 -24.39 17.51 28.83
CA HIS A 193 -24.68 18.59 29.78
C HIS A 193 -23.53 19.61 29.76
N ASP A 194 -23.84 20.85 29.60
CA ASP A 194 -22.91 21.95 29.83
C ASP A 194 -22.77 22.22 31.34
N MET A 195 -21.60 21.98 31.88
CA MET A 195 -21.33 22.10 33.35
C MET A 195 -21.57 23.52 33.93
N PRO A 196 -21.37 24.63 33.21
CA PRO A 196 -21.67 25.96 33.76
C PRO A 196 -23.16 26.32 33.81
N THR A 197 -23.96 25.76 32.91
CA THR A 197 -25.37 26.21 32.75
C THR A 197 -26.43 25.16 33.06
N SER A 198 -26.02 23.91 33.32
CA SER A 198 -26.93 22.76 33.50
C SER A 198 -27.93 22.58 32.33
N LEU A 199 -27.66 23.16 31.18
CA LEU A 199 -28.48 23.00 29.97
C LEU A 199 -28.05 21.76 29.20
N SER A 200 -29.04 20.95 28.84
CA SER A 200 -28.82 19.78 27.96
C SER A 200 -28.75 20.22 26.50
N ILE A 201 -27.64 19.95 25.82
CA ILE A 201 -27.49 20.19 24.39
C ILE A 201 -27.67 18.83 23.69
N ILE A 202 -28.72 18.72 22.89
CA ILE A 202 -28.93 17.56 22.02
C ILE A 202 -28.31 17.90 20.65
N HIS A 203 -27.20 17.29 20.29
CA HIS A 203 -26.73 17.31 18.92
C HIS A 203 -27.38 16.14 18.15
N ILE A 204 -28.11 16.49 17.09
CA ILE A 204 -28.73 15.55 16.14
C ILE A 204 -27.71 15.25 15.03
#